data_26b0168b6ce0d9d763ca79f6a337bf77
#
_entry.id   26b0168b6ce0d9d763ca79f6a337bf77
#
_cell.length_a   1.000
_cell.length_b   1.000
_cell.length_c   1.000
_cell.angle_alpha   90.00
_cell.angle_beta   90.00
_cell.angle_gamma   90.00
#
_symmetry.space_group_name_H-M   'P 1'
#
loop_
_entity.id
_entity.type
_entity.pdbx_description
1 polymer ?
#
loop_
_entity_poly.entity_id
_entity_poly.type
_entity_poly.pdbx_seq_one_letter_code
_entity_poly.pdbx_strand_id
1 'polypeptide(L)'
;MSDEAPNEIELNDEQLEVVEASADTRLLVIAGAGQGKTEVVVSRIGSLVLDEGLTASDEILVLSFSRAAVSAVRTRLDVRDVAAPNVRTFDSFASVLLLGAGIEPEGSFDARIRRATQLLKEAEQSPDEIESLRHVILDEVQDLVGDRADFVLTLLKWLADDAGITALGDPLQGVYHFQLDDSLSKTSAKDVCEALTDSFGCETAGLGKNFRARGKFPKQVVLLGGELRATHDGEAAERLLEDLLLDAPDRGEIADWYDLVTPRKGRKTAVLCTTNADVLRVARYLNDKSVAHAVRRQAQDFGAARWIAGALGPLPGPKERRSDVEAALERLLAENDVDQKWNELKSAEGRTRDFDSLDLHRISRLIKARALPLPLTEPDLSSVIVSTIHRAKGLEFDSVFIVEPTWLPDGEDSWTRVRREYVALSRARDAIFICRLPHFKTKIKADDRLGRFKEEAWSRKTRGATWTKAFEFLYGDVETAYPASSHAVDARHIQETLGSLDRVGVRVYAELDETESTAEAPSYLLVTRDQQPLGRTSAAFGSAFQKTFGWLKNRPTVIDGLSLVSVETVAGDYRESERAGLGISGFWLVPRITGLARPDLNTT
;
A
#
# COMPACT_ATOMS: atom_id res chain seq x y z
N MET A 1 3.26 -38.53 -9.91
CA MET A 1 2.12 -37.63 -9.73
C MET A 1 1.49 -38.03 -8.42
N SER A 2 1.88 -37.39 -7.35
CA SER A 2 1.27 -37.54 -6.03
C SER A 2 0.30 -36.36 -5.90
N ASP A 3 -1.01 -36.66 -5.92
CA ASP A 3 -2.06 -35.79 -5.45
C ASP A 3 -1.81 -35.48 -3.96
N GLU A 4 -1.02 -34.46 -3.66
CA GLU A 4 -1.07 -33.84 -2.36
C GLU A 4 -2.32 -32.95 -2.37
N ALA A 5 -3.35 -33.41 -1.68
CA ALA A 5 -4.50 -32.61 -1.32
C ALA A 5 -4.01 -31.29 -0.69
N PRO A 6 -4.66 -30.14 -0.97
CA PRO A 6 -4.28 -28.88 -0.35
C PRO A 6 -4.27 -29.09 1.17
N ASN A 7 -3.13 -28.75 1.80
CA ASN A 7 -2.96 -28.87 3.25
C ASN A 7 -4.13 -28.13 3.93
N GLU A 8 -5.10 -28.88 4.46
CA GLU A 8 -6.13 -28.31 5.31
C GLU A 8 -5.44 -27.67 6.51
N ILE A 9 -5.58 -26.35 6.63
CA ILE A 9 -5.02 -25.61 7.75
C ILE A 9 -5.85 -25.99 8.98
N GLU A 10 -5.24 -26.69 9.91
CA GLU A 10 -5.87 -27.12 11.16
C GLU A 10 -6.14 -25.91 12.06
N LEU A 11 -7.41 -25.58 12.22
CA LEU A 11 -7.86 -24.49 13.11
C LEU A 11 -7.79 -24.98 14.57
N ASN A 12 -7.51 -24.07 15.50
CA ASN A 12 -7.61 -24.37 16.92
C ASN A 12 -9.03 -24.14 17.44
N ASP A 13 -9.30 -24.56 18.69
CA ASP A 13 -10.64 -24.51 19.27
C ASP A 13 -11.24 -23.08 19.26
N GLU A 14 -10.45 -22.04 19.60
CA GLU A 14 -10.88 -20.63 19.58
C GLU A 14 -11.27 -20.18 18.17
N GLN A 15 -10.55 -20.64 17.15
CA GLN A 15 -10.85 -20.33 15.75
C GLN A 15 -12.07 -21.09 15.26
N LEU A 16 -12.21 -22.38 15.65
CA LEU A 16 -13.37 -23.21 15.30
C LEU A 16 -14.65 -22.62 15.88
N GLU A 17 -14.65 -22.18 17.15
CA GLU A 17 -15.80 -21.52 17.78
C GLU A 17 -16.33 -20.35 16.95
N VAL A 18 -15.44 -19.51 16.40
CA VAL A 18 -15.82 -18.40 15.53
C VAL A 18 -16.28 -18.88 14.16
N VAL A 19 -15.59 -19.86 13.57
CA VAL A 19 -15.84 -20.35 12.21
C VAL A 19 -17.15 -21.13 12.12
N GLU A 20 -17.47 -21.94 13.13
CA GLU A 20 -18.64 -22.81 13.17
C GLU A 20 -19.89 -22.17 13.81
N ALA A 21 -19.78 -20.91 14.28
CA ALA A 21 -20.93 -20.17 14.78
C ALA A 21 -22.03 -20.08 13.72
N SER A 22 -23.31 -20.11 14.11
CA SER A 22 -24.44 -20.01 13.16
C SER A 22 -24.42 -18.71 12.35
N ALA A 23 -25.08 -18.70 11.20
CA ALA A 23 -25.04 -17.56 10.27
C ALA A 23 -25.62 -16.26 10.88
N ASP A 24 -26.56 -16.36 11.82
CA ASP A 24 -27.20 -15.24 12.53
C ASP A 24 -26.39 -14.73 13.74
N THR A 25 -25.31 -15.42 14.11
CA THR A 25 -24.48 -15.04 15.28
C THR A 25 -23.76 -13.71 15.02
N ARG A 26 -23.72 -12.87 16.06
CA ARG A 26 -23.01 -11.58 16.04
C ARG A 26 -21.81 -11.63 16.97
N LEU A 27 -20.60 -11.54 16.42
CA LEU A 27 -19.34 -11.68 17.14
C LEU A 27 -18.42 -10.46 16.93
N LEU A 28 -17.79 -10.02 18.04
CA LEU A 28 -16.63 -9.13 18.03
C LEU A 28 -15.39 -9.94 18.43
N VAL A 29 -14.56 -10.29 17.46
CA VAL A 29 -13.37 -11.14 17.63
C VAL A 29 -12.14 -10.30 17.89
N ILE A 30 -11.62 -10.35 19.11
CA ILE A 30 -10.38 -9.65 19.48
C ILE A 30 -9.20 -10.58 19.26
N ALA A 31 -8.32 -10.21 18.33
CA ALA A 31 -7.20 -11.05 17.94
C ALA A 31 -5.95 -10.22 17.64
N GLY A 32 -4.86 -10.49 18.32
CA GLY A 32 -3.59 -9.82 18.15
C GLY A 32 -2.92 -10.08 16.79
N ALA A 33 -1.77 -9.46 16.61
CA ALA A 33 -0.94 -9.70 15.44
C ALA A 33 -0.51 -11.16 15.34
N GLY A 34 -0.73 -11.79 14.17
CA GLY A 34 -0.32 -13.18 13.95
C GLY A 34 -1.18 -14.25 14.62
N GLN A 35 -2.35 -13.90 15.13
CA GLN A 35 -3.29 -14.84 15.75
C GLN A 35 -4.32 -15.42 14.75
N GLY A 36 -4.10 -15.27 13.45
CA GLY A 36 -4.86 -15.99 12.43
C GLY A 36 -6.15 -15.33 11.97
N LYS A 37 -6.38 -14.01 12.22
CA LYS A 37 -7.59 -13.29 11.78
C LYS A 37 -8.00 -13.57 10.32
N THR A 38 -7.07 -13.40 9.38
CA THR A 38 -7.37 -13.65 7.96
C THR A 38 -7.76 -15.10 7.68
N GLU A 39 -7.20 -16.04 8.42
CA GLU A 39 -7.56 -17.46 8.32
C GLU A 39 -8.98 -17.69 8.80
N VAL A 40 -9.33 -17.12 9.94
CA VAL A 40 -10.70 -17.16 10.47
C VAL A 40 -11.70 -16.54 9.49
N VAL A 41 -11.39 -15.38 8.88
CA VAL A 41 -12.25 -14.77 7.85
C VAL A 41 -12.51 -15.73 6.70
N VAL A 42 -11.46 -16.35 6.14
CA VAL A 42 -11.57 -17.26 4.99
C VAL A 42 -12.34 -18.53 5.36
N SER A 43 -12.04 -19.13 6.51
CA SER A 43 -12.71 -20.34 6.98
C SER A 43 -14.18 -20.05 7.36
N ARG A 44 -14.47 -18.89 7.96
CA ARG A 44 -15.84 -18.45 8.26
C ARG A 44 -16.67 -18.30 6.99
N ILE A 45 -16.11 -17.71 5.92
CA ILE A 45 -16.77 -17.64 4.62
C ILE A 45 -17.06 -19.05 4.10
N GLY A 46 -16.09 -19.97 4.22
CA GLY A 46 -16.28 -21.38 3.83
C GLY A 46 -17.44 -22.03 4.57
N SER A 47 -17.50 -21.90 5.89
CA SER A 47 -18.61 -22.44 6.71
C SER A 47 -19.95 -21.81 6.35
N LEU A 48 -20.02 -20.48 6.21
CA LEU A 48 -21.26 -19.78 5.80
C LEU A 48 -21.79 -20.27 4.44
N VAL A 49 -20.91 -20.58 3.49
CA VAL A 49 -21.29 -21.05 2.16
C VAL A 49 -21.61 -22.55 2.15
N LEU A 50 -20.75 -23.37 2.74
CA LEU A 50 -20.81 -24.82 2.60
C LEU A 50 -21.71 -25.48 3.64
N ASP A 51 -21.69 -24.99 4.89
CA ASP A 51 -22.42 -25.59 6.00
C ASP A 51 -23.77 -24.92 6.24
N GLU A 52 -23.80 -23.56 6.16
CA GLU A 52 -25.02 -22.76 6.37
C GLU A 52 -25.79 -22.50 5.07
N GLY A 53 -25.21 -22.79 3.90
CA GLY A 53 -25.86 -22.70 2.59
C GLY A 53 -26.12 -21.30 2.06
N LEU A 54 -25.39 -20.29 2.57
CA LEU A 54 -25.55 -18.91 2.10
C LEU A 54 -24.99 -18.71 0.69
N THR A 55 -25.66 -17.89 -0.11
CA THR A 55 -25.21 -17.49 -1.44
C THR A 55 -24.06 -16.46 -1.29
N ALA A 56 -22.85 -16.86 -1.65
CA ALA A 56 -21.66 -16.05 -1.45
C ALA A 56 -21.76 -14.64 -2.04
N SER A 57 -22.26 -14.47 -3.27
CA SER A 57 -22.31 -13.19 -3.99
C SER A 57 -23.31 -12.19 -3.43
N ASP A 58 -24.40 -12.66 -2.84
CA ASP A 58 -25.57 -11.84 -2.55
C ASP A 58 -25.85 -11.73 -1.04
N GLU A 59 -25.57 -12.79 -0.27
CA GLU A 59 -25.91 -12.87 1.15
C GLU A 59 -24.72 -12.63 2.09
N ILE A 60 -23.47 -12.64 1.57
CA ILE A 60 -22.27 -12.42 2.37
C ILE A 60 -21.52 -11.17 1.88
N LEU A 61 -21.34 -10.19 2.77
CA LEU A 61 -20.50 -9.01 2.54
C LEU A 61 -19.26 -9.04 3.43
N VAL A 62 -18.09 -8.91 2.82
CA VAL A 62 -16.81 -8.78 3.55
C VAL A 62 -16.23 -7.39 3.29
N LEU A 63 -16.06 -6.62 4.35
CA LEU A 63 -15.46 -5.29 4.29
C LEU A 63 -14.12 -5.26 5.04
N SER A 64 -13.09 -4.77 4.36
CA SER A 64 -11.77 -4.60 4.95
C SER A 64 -11.19 -3.21 4.64
N PHE A 65 -10.23 -2.78 5.42
CA PHE A 65 -9.62 -1.46 5.27
C PHE A 65 -8.71 -1.35 4.04
N SER A 66 -8.07 -2.43 3.62
CA SER A 66 -7.06 -2.38 2.56
C SER A 66 -7.34 -3.32 1.39
N ARG A 67 -6.96 -2.88 0.17
CA ARG A 67 -6.99 -3.73 -1.03
C ARG A 67 -6.13 -4.99 -0.87
N ALA A 68 -5.03 -4.90 -0.10
CA ALA A 68 -4.16 -6.04 0.17
C ALA A 68 -4.88 -7.12 0.98
N ALA A 69 -5.65 -6.73 2.01
CA ALA A 69 -6.46 -7.67 2.79
C ALA A 69 -7.56 -8.30 1.92
N VAL A 70 -8.29 -7.49 1.14
CA VAL A 70 -9.28 -7.98 0.17
C VAL A 70 -8.67 -9.01 -0.79
N SER A 71 -7.50 -8.72 -1.36
CA SER A 71 -6.81 -9.64 -2.27
C SER A 71 -6.37 -10.93 -1.55
N ALA A 72 -5.84 -10.81 -0.34
CA ALA A 72 -5.40 -11.98 0.44
C ALA A 72 -6.57 -12.93 0.76
N VAL A 73 -7.74 -12.38 1.09
CA VAL A 73 -8.96 -13.18 1.31
C VAL A 73 -9.38 -13.87 0.01
N ARG A 74 -9.48 -13.14 -1.10
CA ARG A 74 -9.88 -13.71 -2.41
C ARG A 74 -8.94 -14.82 -2.86
N THR A 75 -7.62 -14.58 -2.85
CA THR A 75 -6.63 -15.59 -3.25
C THR A 75 -6.75 -16.88 -2.42
N ARG A 76 -7.02 -16.78 -1.12
CA ARG A 76 -7.18 -17.97 -0.28
C ARG A 76 -8.49 -18.70 -0.55
N LEU A 77 -9.57 -17.98 -0.86
CA LEU A 77 -10.84 -18.59 -1.27
C LEU A 77 -10.69 -19.32 -2.60
N ASP A 78 -10.01 -18.69 -3.58
CA ASP A 78 -9.72 -19.31 -4.88
C ASP A 78 -8.92 -20.61 -4.72
N VAL A 79 -7.87 -20.62 -3.86
CA VAL A 79 -7.06 -21.82 -3.58
C VAL A 79 -7.90 -22.94 -2.94
N ARG A 80 -8.97 -22.60 -2.22
CA ARG A 80 -9.86 -23.57 -1.55
C ARG A 80 -11.09 -23.94 -2.37
N ASP A 81 -11.21 -23.43 -3.58
CA ASP A 81 -12.40 -23.60 -4.45
C ASP A 81 -13.71 -23.18 -3.76
N VAL A 82 -13.64 -22.17 -2.90
CA VAL A 82 -14.80 -21.57 -2.24
C VAL A 82 -15.30 -20.38 -3.05
N ALA A 83 -16.60 -20.35 -3.32
CA ALA A 83 -17.21 -19.23 -4.02
C ALA A 83 -16.91 -17.90 -3.33
N ALA A 84 -16.35 -16.94 -4.08
CA ALA A 84 -15.94 -15.66 -3.51
C ALA A 84 -17.17 -14.78 -3.20
N PRO A 85 -17.34 -14.34 -1.94
CA PRO A 85 -18.38 -13.40 -1.57
C PRO A 85 -18.08 -12.00 -2.09
N ASN A 86 -18.95 -11.04 -1.80
CA ASN A 86 -18.74 -9.64 -2.09
C ASN A 86 -17.64 -9.04 -1.18
N VAL A 87 -16.35 -9.33 -1.48
CA VAL A 87 -15.20 -8.84 -0.71
C VAL A 87 -14.76 -7.49 -1.23
N ARG A 88 -14.83 -6.44 -0.41
CA ARG A 88 -14.54 -5.05 -0.80
C ARG A 88 -13.78 -4.27 0.28
N THR A 89 -13.21 -3.15 -0.13
CA THR A 89 -12.85 -2.10 0.83
C THR A 89 -14.08 -1.27 1.18
N PHE A 90 -14.09 -0.64 2.35
CA PHE A 90 -15.18 0.29 2.77
C PHE A 90 -15.45 1.36 1.70
N ASP A 91 -14.40 1.99 1.17
CA ASP A 91 -14.52 3.01 0.11
C ASP A 91 -15.11 2.46 -1.20
N SER A 92 -14.77 1.22 -1.55
CA SER A 92 -15.30 0.55 -2.73
C SER A 92 -16.79 0.23 -2.57
N PHE A 93 -17.21 -0.23 -1.40
CA PHE A 93 -18.62 -0.53 -1.14
C PHE A 93 -19.47 0.73 -1.09
N ALA A 94 -18.97 1.81 -0.48
CA ALA A 94 -19.64 3.11 -0.54
C ALA A 94 -19.89 3.57 -1.98
N SER A 95 -18.91 3.35 -2.88
CA SER A 95 -19.09 3.66 -4.31
C SER A 95 -20.13 2.78 -5.00
N VAL A 96 -20.27 1.51 -4.57
CA VAL A 96 -21.31 0.59 -5.09
C VAL A 96 -22.71 1.08 -4.70
N LEU A 97 -22.91 1.45 -3.44
CA LEU A 97 -24.20 2.01 -2.97
C LEU A 97 -24.59 3.29 -3.72
N LEU A 98 -23.64 4.19 -3.96
CA LEU A 98 -23.90 5.39 -4.75
C LEU A 98 -24.32 5.05 -6.18
N LEU A 99 -23.62 4.11 -6.84
CA LEU A 99 -23.96 3.68 -8.20
C LEU A 99 -25.32 2.99 -8.26
N GLY A 100 -25.66 2.15 -7.27
CA GLY A 100 -26.99 1.51 -7.16
C GLY A 100 -28.11 2.54 -7.07
N ALA A 101 -27.88 3.65 -6.36
CA ALA A 101 -28.80 4.78 -6.29
C ALA A 101 -28.74 5.72 -7.51
N GLY A 102 -27.97 5.39 -8.58
CA GLY A 102 -27.82 6.23 -9.76
C GLY A 102 -26.94 7.47 -9.56
N ILE A 103 -26.12 7.50 -8.50
CA ILE A 103 -25.25 8.62 -8.16
C ILE A 103 -23.81 8.30 -8.57
N GLU A 104 -23.22 9.14 -9.43
CA GLU A 104 -21.80 8.98 -9.80
C GLU A 104 -20.88 9.23 -8.58
N PRO A 105 -19.92 8.30 -8.26
CA PRO A 105 -19.03 8.40 -7.10
C PRO A 105 -17.87 9.36 -7.39
N GLU A 106 -18.15 10.65 -7.49
CA GLU A 106 -17.17 11.70 -7.73
C GLU A 106 -16.47 12.17 -6.45
N GLY A 107 -15.30 12.80 -6.59
CA GLY A 107 -14.54 13.42 -5.50
C GLY A 107 -13.59 12.46 -4.78
N SER A 108 -13.07 12.90 -3.61
CA SER A 108 -12.17 12.11 -2.78
C SER A 108 -12.86 10.89 -2.17
N PHE A 109 -12.07 9.93 -1.67
CA PHE A 109 -12.60 8.76 -0.97
C PHE A 109 -13.50 9.17 0.20
N ASP A 110 -13.07 10.13 1.03
CA ASP A 110 -13.86 10.59 2.17
C ASP A 110 -15.17 11.29 1.74
N ALA A 111 -15.17 12.02 0.62
CA ALA A 111 -16.37 12.60 0.08
C ALA A 111 -17.39 11.53 -0.35
N ARG A 112 -16.93 10.44 -0.95
CA ARG A 112 -17.79 9.30 -1.36
C ARG A 112 -18.38 8.58 -0.14
N ILE A 113 -17.57 8.33 0.89
CA ILE A 113 -18.00 7.75 2.16
C ILE A 113 -19.11 8.60 2.79
N ARG A 114 -18.91 9.93 2.90
CA ARG A 114 -19.95 10.84 3.46
C ARG A 114 -21.23 10.83 2.64
N ARG A 115 -21.12 10.84 1.30
CA ARG A 115 -22.32 10.79 0.43
C ARG A 115 -23.07 9.47 0.57
N ALA A 116 -22.37 8.33 0.66
CA ALA A 116 -23.00 7.03 0.89
C ALA A 116 -23.63 6.95 2.28
N THR A 117 -22.99 7.52 3.31
CA THR A 117 -23.57 7.62 4.66
C THR A 117 -24.85 8.46 4.65
N GLN A 118 -24.84 9.57 3.94
CA GLN A 118 -26.03 10.42 3.82
C GLN A 118 -27.15 9.72 3.05
N LEU A 119 -26.84 9.03 1.95
CA LEU A 119 -27.78 8.20 1.22
C LEU A 119 -28.49 7.19 2.14
N LEU A 120 -27.71 6.45 2.94
CA LEU A 120 -28.25 5.48 3.89
C LEU A 120 -29.13 6.12 4.98
N LYS A 121 -28.79 7.34 5.45
CA LYS A 121 -29.58 8.06 6.44
C LYS A 121 -30.91 8.60 5.90
N GLU A 122 -30.96 8.93 4.61
CA GLU A 122 -32.13 9.50 3.93
C GLU A 122 -32.99 8.44 3.23
N ALA A 123 -32.51 7.20 3.10
CA ALA A 123 -33.25 6.13 2.48
C ALA A 123 -34.50 5.78 3.30
N GLU A 124 -35.63 5.59 2.60
CA GLU A 124 -36.89 5.13 3.19
C GLU A 124 -37.02 3.61 3.21
N GLN A 125 -36.24 2.94 2.36
CA GLN A 125 -36.19 1.48 2.21
C GLN A 125 -34.74 1.02 2.14
N SER A 126 -34.51 -0.26 2.48
CA SER A 126 -33.17 -0.86 2.37
C SER A 126 -32.68 -0.81 0.92
N PRO A 127 -31.45 -0.34 0.67
CA PRO A 127 -30.86 -0.48 -0.67
C PRO A 127 -30.74 -1.96 -1.09
N ASP A 128 -30.93 -2.24 -2.39
CA ASP A 128 -30.87 -3.59 -2.95
C ASP A 128 -29.57 -4.33 -2.58
N GLU A 129 -28.45 -3.59 -2.47
CA GLU A 129 -27.13 -4.13 -2.13
C GLU A 129 -27.01 -4.58 -0.66
N ILE A 130 -27.99 -4.23 0.18
CA ILE A 130 -28.00 -4.54 1.61
C ILE A 130 -29.18 -5.48 1.95
N GLU A 131 -30.30 -5.37 1.24
CA GLU A 131 -31.56 -6.07 1.57
C GLU A 131 -31.38 -7.60 1.65
N SER A 132 -30.54 -8.18 0.78
CA SER A 132 -30.29 -9.62 0.75
C SER A 132 -29.23 -10.11 1.72
N LEU A 133 -28.52 -9.21 2.42
CA LEU A 133 -27.41 -9.59 3.29
C LEU A 133 -27.88 -10.38 4.52
N ARG A 134 -27.28 -11.54 4.70
CA ARG A 134 -27.50 -12.45 5.84
C ARG A 134 -26.31 -12.49 6.79
N HIS A 135 -25.11 -12.13 6.29
CA HIS A 135 -23.92 -12.07 7.13
C HIS A 135 -22.94 -10.98 6.65
N VAL A 136 -22.45 -10.17 7.59
CA VAL A 136 -21.45 -9.13 7.32
C VAL A 136 -20.18 -9.43 8.10
N ILE A 137 -19.04 -9.51 7.40
CA ILE A 137 -17.72 -9.66 8.00
C ILE A 137 -16.99 -8.32 7.92
N LEU A 138 -16.57 -7.79 9.07
CA LEU A 138 -15.80 -6.56 9.19
C LEU A 138 -14.37 -6.89 9.63
N ASP A 139 -13.39 -6.68 8.77
CA ASP A 139 -11.98 -6.93 9.09
C ASP A 139 -11.26 -5.62 9.46
N GLU A 140 -10.35 -5.69 10.45
CA GLU A 140 -9.56 -4.57 10.96
C GLU A 140 -10.42 -3.42 11.54
N VAL A 141 -11.43 -3.75 12.36
CA VAL A 141 -12.37 -2.75 12.93
C VAL A 141 -11.71 -1.66 13.75
N GLN A 142 -10.50 -1.87 14.29
CA GLN A 142 -9.73 -0.85 15.01
C GLN A 142 -9.25 0.29 14.10
N ASP A 143 -9.40 0.19 12.79
CA ASP A 143 -9.09 1.25 11.82
C ASP A 143 -10.31 2.06 11.38
N LEU A 144 -11.49 1.66 11.84
CA LEU A 144 -12.72 2.40 11.60
C LEU A 144 -12.78 3.63 12.49
N VAL A 145 -12.45 4.78 11.92
CA VAL A 145 -12.47 6.09 12.58
C VAL A 145 -13.14 7.12 11.67
N GLY A 146 -13.74 8.13 12.27
CA GLY A 146 -14.33 9.27 11.58
C GLY A 146 -15.45 8.87 10.61
N ASP A 147 -15.42 9.41 9.41
CA ASP A 147 -16.47 9.22 8.38
C ASP A 147 -16.69 7.74 8.03
N ARG A 148 -15.62 6.90 8.05
CA ARG A 148 -15.73 5.44 7.80
C ARG A 148 -16.43 4.72 8.93
N ALA A 149 -16.19 5.11 10.19
CA ALA A 149 -16.90 4.58 11.33
C ALA A 149 -18.40 4.86 11.23
N ASP A 150 -18.76 6.12 10.95
CA ASP A 150 -20.16 6.52 10.77
C ASP A 150 -20.84 5.77 9.63
N PHE A 151 -20.13 5.56 8.53
CA PHE A 151 -20.61 4.79 7.39
C PHE A 151 -20.97 3.36 7.80
N VAL A 152 -20.04 2.65 8.46
CA VAL A 152 -20.25 1.26 8.88
C VAL A 152 -21.38 1.15 9.89
N LEU A 153 -21.39 1.99 10.92
CA LEU A 153 -22.47 1.99 11.93
C LEU A 153 -23.84 2.31 11.30
N THR A 154 -23.88 3.15 10.26
CA THR A 154 -25.13 3.44 9.54
C THR A 154 -25.56 2.26 8.68
N LEU A 155 -24.60 1.61 8.00
CA LEU A 155 -24.84 0.39 7.21
C LEU A 155 -25.43 -0.74 8.07
N LEU A 156 -24.83 -1.02 9.22
CA LEU A 156 -25.27 -2.11 10.10
C LEU A 156 -26.71 -1.94 10.62
N LYS A 157 -27.23 -0.72 10.67
CA LYS A 157 -28.65 -0.45 11.06
C LYS A 157 -29.67 -0.93 10.02
N TRP A 158 -29.22 -1.18 8.79
CA TRP A 158 -30.08 -1.68 7.72
C TRP A 158 -30.11 -3.21 7.62
N LEU A 159 -29.26 -3.90 8.40
CA LEU A 159 -29.30 -5.35 8.43
C LEU A 159 -30.58 -5.86 9.11
N ALA A 160 -31.09 -6.96 8.61
CA ALA A 160 -32.18 -7.67 9.24
C ALA A 160 -31.81 -8.16 10.65
N ASP A 161 -32.80 -8.33 11.53
CA ASP A 161 -32.56 -8.74 12.92
C ASP A 161 -31.89 -10.11 13.02
N ASP A 162 -32.13 -10.98 12.05
CA ASP A 162 -31.54 -12.31 11.92
C ASP A 162 -30.25 -12.36 11.06
N ALA A 163 -29.74 -11.22 10.65
CA ALA A 163 -28.44 -11.13 9.98
C ALA A 163 -27.29 -11.12 10.98
N GLY A 164 -26.29 -11.99 10.73
CA GLY A 164 -25.12 -12.11 11.59
C GLY A 164 -24.03 -11.08 11.27
N ILE A 165 -23.13 -10.91 12.23
CA ILE A 165 -21.96 -10.02 12.11
C ILE A 165 -20.73 -10.77 12.65
N THR A 166 -19.64 -10.78 11.89
CA THR A 166 -18.33 -11.19 12.40
C THR A 166 -17.36 -10.03 12.25
N ALA A 167 -17.11 -9.29 13.32
CA ALA A 167 -16.20 -8.15 13.36
C ALA A 167 -14.87 -8.58 13.97
N LEU A 168 -13.74 -8.37 13.27
CA LEU A 168 -12.41 -8.79 13.74
C LEU A 168 -11.50 -7.56 13.91
N GLY A 169 -10.76 -7.53 15.02
CA GLY A 169 -9.83 -6.41 15.25
C GLY A 169 -8.82 -6.65 16.37
N ASP A 170 -7.85 -5.73 16.44
CA ASP A 170 -6.89 -5.64 17.54
C ASP A 170 -6.79 -4.17 18.01
N PRO A 171 -7.35 -3.81 19.16
CA PRO A 171 -7.30 -2.42 19.67
C PRO A 171 -5.88 -1.85 19.76
N LEU A 172 -4.86 -2.69 19.94
CA LEU A 172 -3.46 -2.28 19.98
C LEU A 172 -2.88 -1.94 18.60
N GLN A 173 -3.56 -2.32 17.51
CA GLN A 173 -3.13 -2.01 16.14
C GLN A 173 -3.85 -0.79 15.55
N GLY A 174 -4.67 -0.09 16.33
CA GLY A 174 -5.33 1.16 15.93
C GLY A 174 -4.35 2.33 15.90
N VAL A 175 -3.78 2.64 14.74
CA VAL A 175 -2.79 3.72 14.57
C VAL A 175 -3.29 4.88 13.72
N TYR A 176 -4.57 4.89 13.34
CA TYR A 176 -5.15 5.92 12.46
C TYR A 176 -5.95 7.01 13.20
N HIS A 177 -5.82 7.10 14.53
CA HIS A 177 -6.50 8.15 15.33
C HIS A 177 -6.22 9.57 14.84
N PHE A 178 -5.02 9.83 14.26
CA PHE A 178 -4.69 11.13 13.68
C PHE A 178 -5.63 11.56 12.54
N GLN A 179 -6.32 10.61 11.89
CA GLN A 179 -7.32 10.94 10.85
C GLN A 179 -8.57 11.63 11.41
N LEU A 180 -8.80 11.52 12.72
CA LEU A 180 -9.89 12.24 13.38
C LEU A 180 -9.69 13.76 13.35
N ASP A 181 -8.44 14.24 13.28
CA ASP A 181 -8.15 15.67 13.23
C ASP A 181 -8.71 16.31 11.95
N ASP A 182 -8.59 15.60 10.83
CA ASP A 182 -9.03 16.04 9.51
C ASP A 182 -10.46 15.58 9.15
N SER A 183 -11.06 14.66 9.92
CA SER A 183 -12.40 14.12 9.68
C SER A 183 -13.49 15.04 10.25
N LEU A 184 -14.63 15.12 9.56
CA LEU A 184 -15.82 15.81 10.06
C LEU A 184 -16.46 15.05 11.23
N SER A 185 -16.48 13.72 11.16
CA SER A 185 -16.92 12.88 12.28
C SER A 185 -15.78 12.67 13.27
N LYS A 186 -16.11 12.59 14.55
CA LYS A 186 -15.20 12.32 15.65
C LYS A 186 -15.37 10.90 16.24
N THR A 187 -16.14 10.05 15.59
CA THR A 187 -16.36 8.66 16.00
C THR A 187 -15.03 7.91 16.00
N SER A 188 -14.63 7.40 17.14
CA SER A 188 -13.39 6.64 17.32
C SER A 188 -13.60 5.13 17.08
N ALA A 189 -12.51 4.38 16.93
CA ALA A 189 -12.58 2.92 16.86
C ALA A 189 -13.13 2.29 18.16
N LYS A 190 -12.94 2.96 19.31
CA LYS A 190 -13.52 2.55 20.59
C LYS A 190 -15.03 2.65 20.52
N ASP A 191 -15.57 3.78 20.02
CA ASP A 191 -17.01 3.97 19.87
C ASP A 191 -17.62 2.91 18.93
N VAL A 192 -16.90 2.49 17.89
CA VAL A 192 -17.32 1.40 17.00
C VAL A 192 -17.41 0.07 17.76
N CYS A 193 -16.39 -0.29 18.55
CA CYS A 193 -16.40 -1.53 19.32
C CYS A 193 -17.54 -1.50 20.39
N GLU A 194 -17.73 -0.40 21.09
CA GLU A 194 -18.84 -0.21 22.04
C GLU A 194 -20.21 -0.32 21.34
N ALA A 195 -20.36 0.28 20.17
CA ALA A 195 -21.60 0.13 19.39
C ALA A 195 -21.85 -1.31 18.93
N LEU A 196 -20.81 -2.04 18.51
CA LEU A 196 -20.93 -3.45 18.12
C LEU A 196 -21.44 -4.30 19.29
N THR A 197 -20.94 -4.10 20.52
CA THR A 197 -21.40 -4.84 21.71
C THR A 197 -22.76 -4.34 22.21
N ASP A 198 -22.92 -3.03 22.40
CA ASP A 198 -24.05 -2.48 23.13
C ASP A 198 -25.29 -2.27 22.25
N SER A 199 -25.09 -1.87 20.98
CA SER A 199 -26.19 -1.54 20.07
C SER A 199 -26.51 -2.67 19.10
N PHE A 200 -25.50 -3.42 18.64
CA PHE A 200 -25.68 -4.53 17.69
C PHE A 200 -25.65 -5.92 18.34
N GLY A 201 -25.41 -6.00 19.65
CA GLY A 201 -25.48 -7.25 20.42
C GLY A 201 -24.36 -8.27 20.08
N CYS A 202 -23.20 -7.80 19.63
CA CYS A 202 -22.07 -8.70 19.36
C CYS A 202 -21.49 -9.26 20.66
N GLU A 203 -21.39 -10.58 20.74
CA GLU A 203 -20.64 -11.27 21.78
C GLU A 203 -19.14 -11.16 21.52
N THR A 204 -18.34 -11.04 22.59
CA THR A 204 -16.89 -10.92 22.44
C THR A 204 -16.22 -12.29 22.48
N ALA A 205 -15.48 -12.63 21.43
CA ALA A 205 -14.62 -13.81 21.35
C ALA A 205 -13.14 -13.40 21.26
N GLY A 206 -12.21 -14.27 21.65
CA GLY A 206 -10.78 -14.01 21.63
C GLY A 206 -9.99 -15.05 20.86
N LEU A 207 -8.93 -14.64 20.14
CA LEU A 207 -7.95 -15.57 19.58
C LEU A 207 -6.61 -15.37 20.30
N GLY A 208 -6.04 -16.42 20.88
CA GLY A 208 -4.81 -16.34 21.68
C GLY A 208 -3.57 -16.94 21.01
N LYS A 209 -3.73 -17.98 20.19
CA LYS A 209 -2.60 -18.75 19.63
C LYS A 209 -1.82 -17.96 18.58
N ASN A 210 -0.50 -17.92 18.76
CA ASN A 210 0.39 -17.27 17.80
C ASN A 210 0.78 -18.22 16.66
N PHE A 211 0.61 -17.77 15.42
CA PHE A 211 1.01 -18.48 14.19
C PHE A 211 2.12 -17.77 13.41
N ARG A 212 2.52 -16.56 13.83
CA ARG A 212 3.46 -15.70 13.10
C ARG A 212 4.84 -15.67 13.73
N ALA A 213 4.94 -15.31 15.00
CA ALA A 213 6.22 -15.09 15.67
C ALA A 213 6.94 -16.42 15.91
N ARG A 214 8.14 -16.55 15.33
CA ARG A 214 9.01 -17.73 15.43
C ARG A 214 10.19 -17.50 16.36
N GLY A 215 10.79 -16.30 16.28
CA GLY A 215 11.94 -15.92 17.09
C GLY A 215 11.60 -15.68 18.56
N LYS A 216 12.63 -15.70 19.42
CA LYS A 216 12.47 -15.51 20.87
C LYS A 216 11.84 -14.16 21.20
N PHE A 217 12.40 -13.05 20.69
CA PHE A 217 11.92 -11.71 20.99
C PHE A 217 10.54 -11.43 20.36
N PRO A 218 10.24 -11.77 19.08
CA PRO A 218 8.89 -11.68 18.55
C PRO A 218 7.83 -12.44 19.36
N LYS A 219 8.16 -13.59 19.96
CA LYS A 219 7.25 -14.30 20.86
C LYS A 219 6.98 -13.54 22.16
N GLN A 220 7.97 -12.85 22.71
CA GLN A 220 7.76 -11.97 23.87
C GLN A 220 6.83 -10.80 23.53
N VAL A 221 6.94 -10.23 22.31
CA VAL A 221 6.01 -9.18 21.83
C VAL A 221 4.56 -9.68 21.77
N VAL A 222 4.33 -10.94 21.38
CA VAL A 222 2.98 -11.53 21.38
C VAL A 222 2.43 -11.63 22.81
N LEU A 223 3.25 -12.06 23.78
CA LEU A 223 2.85 -12.13 25.20
C LEU A 223 2.55 -10.74 25.75
N LEU A 224 3.43 -9.76 25.51
CA LEU A 224 3.20 -8.36 25.86
C LEU A 224 1.86 -7.84 25.33
N GLY A 225 1.49 -8.21 24.10
CA GLY A 225 0.21 -7.83 23.51
C GLY A 225 -1.01 -8.29 24.34
N GLY A 226 -0.92 -9.43 25.02
CA GLY A 226 -1.94 -9.90 25.98
C GLY A 226 -2.02 -8.98 27.20
N GLU A 227 -0.88 -8.66 27.81
CA GLU A 227 -0.78 -7.79 28.99
C GLU A 227 -1.25 -6.36 28.68
N LEU A 228 -0.85 -5.81 27.54
CA LEU A 228 -1.27 -4.48 27.10
C LEU A 228 -2.79 -4.38 26.89
N ARG A 229 -3.44 -5.41 26.32
CA ARG A 229 -4.90 -5.43 26.16
C ARG A 229 -5.64 -5.50 27.49
N ALA A 230 -5.05 -6.10 28.51
CA ALA A 230 -5.60 -6.16 29.86
C ALA A 230 -5.34 -4.87 30.67
N THR A 231 -4.49 -3.97 30.20
CA THR A 231 -4.12 -2.72 30.87
C THR A 231 -5.04 -1.59 30.42
N HIS A 232 -5.60 -0.84 31.38
CA HIS A 232 -6.47 0.31 31.11
C HIS A 232 -5.76 1.66 31.26
N ASP A 233 -4.60 1.69 31.91
CA ASP A 233 -3.80 2.88 32.13
C ASP A 233 -2.66 2.98 31.10
N GLY A 234 -2.60 4.12 30.37
CA GLY A 234 -1.62 4.37 29.31
C GLY A 234 -0.17 4.43 29.83
N GLU A 235 0.05 5.03 31.01
CA GLU A 235 1.40 5.07 31.60
C GLU A 235 1.88 3.70 32.06
N ALA A 236 0.97 2.85 32.55
CA ALA A 236 1.30 1.46 32.90
C ALA A 236 1.61 0.64 31.64
N ALA A 237 0.85 0.83 30.57
CA ALA A 237 1.11 0.21 29.27
C ALA A 237 2.47 0.64 28.68
N GLU A 238 2.82 1.91 28.80
CA GLU A 238 4.10 2.45 28.35
C GLU A 238 5.28 1.85 29.13
N ARG A 239 5.16 1.70 30.46
CA ARG A 239 6.18 1.03 31.29
C ARG A 239 6.37 -0.44 30.87
N LEU A 240 5.31 -1.19 30.64
CA LEU A 240 5.41 -2.58 30.15
C LEU A 240 6.14 -2.67 28.80
N LEU A 241 5.88 -1.73 27.91
CA LEU A 241 6.56 -1.66 26.63
C LEU A 241 8.05 -1.30 26.79
N GLU A 242 8.37 -0.32 27.63
CA GLU A 242 9.74 0.10 27.91
C GLU A 242 10.57 -1.03 28.54
N ASP A 243 10.01 -1.77 29.49
CA ASP A 243 10.64 -2.93 30.10
C ASP A 243 10.99 -4.00 29.05
N LEU A 244 10.07 -4.28 28.10
CA LEU A 244 10.38 -5.19 26.99
C LEU A 244 11.48 -4.65 26.09
N LEU A 245 11.47 -3.36 25.79
CA LEU A 245 12.46 -2.74 24.89
C LEU A 245 13.87 -2.72 25.48
N LEU A 246 14.03 -2.76 26.81
CA LEU A 246 15.35 -2.89 27.45
C LEU A 246 16.05 -4.20 27.09
N ASP A 247 15.28 -5.27 26.82
CA ASP A 247 15.80 -6.58 26.40
C ASP A 247 15.98 -6.69 24.88
N ALA A 248 15.57 -5.67 24.12
CA ALA A 248 15.65 -5.71 22.66
C ALA A 248 17.12 -5.62 22.17
N PRO A 249 17.50 -6.41 21.16
CA PRO A 249 18.82 -6.33 20.57
C PRO A 249 19.10 -4.97 19.94
N ASP A 250 19.96 -4.16 20.59
CA ASP A 250 20.42 -2.87 20.06
C ASP A 250 21.56 -3.08 19.06
N ARG A 251 21.48 -2.45 17.89
CA ARG A 251 22.47 -2.50 16.81
C ARG A 251 23.26 -1.21 16.62
N GLY A 252 23.02 -0.21 17.45
CA GLY A 252 23.73 1.05 17.37
C GLY A 252 23.29 1.94 16.20
N GLU A 253 24.22 2.72 15.66
CA GLU A 253 23.98 3.62 14.55
C GLU A 253 23.95 2.91 13.20
N ILE A 254 23.32 3.53 12.18
CA ILE A 254 23.16 2.94 10.84
C ILE A 254 24.48 2.48 10.21
N ALA A 255 25.59 3.08 10.57
CA ALA A 255 26.91 2.68 10.12
C ALA A 255 27.30 1.28 10.58
N ASP A 256 26.75 0.82 11.72
CA ASP A 256 27.07 -0.45 12.36
C ASP A 256 26.16 -1.60 11.90
N TRP A 257 25.01 -1.30 11.26
CA TRP A 257 24.02 -2.34 10.93
C TRP A 257 23.53 -2.35 9.48
N TYR A 258 23.89 -1.37 8.64
CA TYR A 258 23.39 -1.29 7.26
C TYR A 258 23.68 -2.54 6.42
N ASP A 259 24.76 -3.27 6.68
CA ASP A 259 25.12 -4.50 6.02
C ASP A 259 24.24 -5.70 6.43
N LEU A 260 23.60 -5.64 7.60
CA LEU A 260 22.68 -6.66 8.07
C LEU A 260 21.35 -6.65 7.30
N VAL A 261 20.97 -5.51 6.71
CA VAL A 261 19.77 -5.38 5.88
C VAL A 261 20.00 -5.74 4.41
N THR A 262 21.16 -6.30 4.06
CA THR A 262 21.45 -6.73 2.69
C THR A 262 20.41 -7.71 2.18
N PRO A 263 19.92 -7.55 0.92
CA PRO A 263 18.94 -8.44 0.33
C PRO A 263 19.37 -9.91 0.39
N ARG A 264 18.47 -10.77 0.88
CA ARG A 264 18.67 -12.23 0.94
C ARG A 264 17.49 -12.93 0.29
N LYS A 265 17.78 -13.90 -0.60
CA LYS A 265 16.75 -14.67 -1.31
C LYS A 265 15.82 -15.36 -0.31
N GLY A 266 14.52 -15.21 -0.51
CA GLY A 266 13.47 -15.82 0.31
C GLY A 266 13.28 -15.20 1.70
N ARG A 267 13.98 -14.08 2.01
CA ARG A 267 13.80 -13.35 3.28
C ARG A 267 13.36 -11.92 3.03
N LYS A 268 12.39 -11.47 3.82
CA LYS A 268 11.92 -10.09 3.81
C LYS A 268 12.41 -9.35 5.06
N THR A 269 13.06 -8.21 4.86
CA THR A 269 13.57 -7.35 5.94
C THR A 269 12.90 -5.99 5.85
N ALA A 270 12.46 -5.45 6.97
CA ALA A 270 11.98 -4.07 7.04
C ALA A 270 12.90 -3.19 7.90
N VAL A 271 13.07 -1.95 7.46
CA VAL A 271 13.58 -0.85 8.28
C VAL A 271 12.41 0.10 8.52
N LEU A 272 11.93 0.15 9.75
CA LEU A 272 10.76 0.90 10.15
C LEU A 272 11.15 2.17 10.89
N CYS A 273 10.63 3.30 10.42
CA CYS A 273 10.86 4.62 10.99
C CYS A 273 9.53 5.22 11.48
N THR A 274 9.59 6.11 12.45
CA THR A 274 8.42 6.85 12.92
C THR A 274 8.02 7.94 11.91
N THR A 275 8.99 8.62 11.29
CA THR A 275 8.74 9.77 10.42
C THR A 275 9.15 9.52 8.97
N ASN A 276 8.49 10.20 8.03
CA ASN A 276 8.91 10.21 6.62
C ASN A 276 10.33 10.81 6.44
N ALA A 277 10.71 11.76 7.29
CA ALA A 277 12.04 12.35 7.27
C ALA A 277 13.11 11.30 7.56
N ASP A 278 12.89 10.43 8.54
CA ASP A 278 13.81 9.34 8.87
C ASP A 278 13.83 8.26 7.79
N VAL A 279 12.69 7.93 7.18
CA VAL A 279 12.62 7.05 5.99
C VAL A 279 13.52 7.57 4.87
N LEU A 280 13.44 8.85 4.54
CA LEU A 280 14.27 9.46 3.49
C LEU A 280 15.76 9.45 3.85
N ARG A 281 16.11 9.61 5.14
CA ARG A 281 17.50 9.53 5.63
C ARG A 281 18.07 8.13 5.53
N VAL A 282 17.30 7.13 5.99
CA VAL A 282 17.69 5.72 5.90
C VAL A 282 17.85 5.31 4.44
N ALA A 283 16.85 5.59 3.61
CA ALA A 283 16.88 5.25 2.19
C ALA A 283 18.10 5.85 1.48
N ARG A 284 18.40 7.12 1.76
CA ARG A 284 19.59 7.77 1.21
C ARG A 284 20.88 7.09 1.67
N TYR A 285 21.00 6.78 2.97
CA TYR A 285 22.19 6.11 3.50
C TYR A 285 22.40 4.74 2.84
N LEU A 286 21.34 3.94 2.73
CA LEU A 286 21.39 2.64 2.06
C LEU A 286 21.74 2.76 0.57
N ASN A 287 21.19 3.78 -0.11
CA ASN A 287 21.54 4.09 -1.50
C ASN A 287 23.03 4.46 -1.65
N ASP A 288 23.57 5.34 -0.79
CA ASP A 288 24.98 5.70 -0.79
C ASP A 288 25.91 4.49 -0.54
N LYS A 289 25.41 3.46 0.16
CA LYS A 289 26.09 2.17 0.41
C LYS A 289 25.78 1.10 -0.63
N SER A 290 25.01 1.42 -1.68
CA SER A 290 24.58 0.47 -2.73
C SER A 290 23.82 -0.75 -2.18
N VAL A 291 23.10 -0.60 -1.07
CA VAL A 291 22.18 -1.60 -0.55
C VAL A 291 20.84 -1.46 -1.28
N ALA A 292 20.47 -2.47 -2.06
CA ALA A 292 19.20 -2.48 -2.78
C ALA A 292 18.01 -2.53 -1.80
N HIS A 293 17.08 -1.59 -1.93
CA HIS A 293 15.90 -1.48 -1.08
C HIS A 293 14.77 -0.78 -1.82
N ALA A 294 13.54 -1.00 -1.38
CA ALA A 294 12.38 -0.22 -1.80
C ALA A 294 11.93 0.72 -0.67
N VAL A 295 11.50 1.92 -1.04
CA VAL A 295 10.87 2.87 -0.12
C VAL A 295 9.36 2.80 -0.29
N ARG A 296 8.64 2.40 0.75
CA ARG A 296 7.19 2.36 0.73
C ARG A 296 6.62 3.65 1.32
N ARG A 297 5.96 4.44 0.47
CA ARG A 297 5.43 5.76 0.85
C ARG A 297 3.92 5.79 1.07
N GLN A 298 3.15 4.97 0.34
CA GLN A 298 1.71 4.82 0.52
C GLN A 298 1.33 3.34 0.46
N ALA A 299 0.41 2.90 1.29
CA ALA A 299 -0.03 1.50 1.34
C ALA A 299 -0.73 1.05 0.03
N GLN A 300 -1.16 1.99 -0.80
CA GLN A 300 -1.96 1.75 -2.02
C GLN A 300 -1.23 2.14 -3.31
N ASP A 301 0.05 2.50 -3.26
CA ASP A 301 0.82 3.04 -4.39
C ASP A 301 1.46 1.92 -5.22
N PHE A 302 0.63 0.99 -5.70
CA PHE A 302 1.06 -0.01 -6.68
C PHE A 302 0.71 0.48 -8.08
N GLY A 303 1.73 0.60 -8.96
CA GLY A 303 1.52 0.86 -10.37
C GLY A 303 1.04 -0.37 -11.12
N ALA A 304 0.58 -0.20 -12.34
CA ALA A 304 0.20 -1.33 -13.18
C ALA A 304 1.42 -2.20 -13.52
N ALA A 305 1.21 -3.52 -13.53
CA ALA A 305 2.29 -4.47 -13.77
C ALA A 305 2.98 -4.23 -15.11
N ARG A 306 4.31 -4.37 -15.14
CA ARG A 306 5.12 -4.12 -16.35
C ARG A 306 4.76 -5.01 -17.53
N TRP A 307 4.31 -6.25 -17.25
CA TRP A 307 3.89 -7.17 -18.30
C TRP A 307 2.69 -6.66 -19.12
N ILE A 308 1.85 -5.77 -18.53
CA ILE A 308 0.70 -5.18 -19.23
C ILE A 308 1.16 -4.35 -20.44
N ALA A 309 2.15 -3.48 -20.29
CA ALA A 309 2.71 -2.74 -21.42
C ALA A 309 3.39 -3.68 -22.42
N GLY A 310 4.09 -4.71 -21.95
CA GLY A 310 4.74 -5.70 -22.81
C GLY A 310 3.75 -6.51 -23.65
N ALA A 311 2.64 -6.95 -23.07
CA ALA A 311 1.62 -7.74 -23.76
C ALA A 311 0.66 -6.87 -24.56
N LEU A 312 0.07 -5.83 -23.93
CA LEU A 312 -1.00 -5.04 -24.55
C LEU A 312 -0.47 -3.86 -25.38
N GLY A 313 0.78 -3.41 -25.14
CA GLY A 313 1.41 -2.32 -25.88
C GLY A 313 1.44 -2.53 -27.40
N PRO A 314 1.86 -3.70 -27.91
CA PRO A 314 1.94 -3.99 -29.34
C PRO A 314 0.58 -4.22 -30.03
N LEU A 315 -0.52 -4.36 -29.28
CA LEU A 315 -1.83 -4.67 -29.85
C LEU A 315 -2.43 -3.48 -30.63
N PRO A 316 -3.06 -3.73 -31.79
CA PRO A 316 -3.40 -2.67 -32.75
C PRO A 316 -4.71 -1.94 -32.45
N GLY A 317 -5.61 -2.47 -31.64
CA GLY A 317 -6.94 -1.91 -31.49
C GLY A 317 -7.31 -1.45 -30.09
N PRO A 318 -8.44 -0.74 -29.95
CA PRO A 318 -8.99 -0.42 -28.65
C PRO A 318 -9.71 -1.62 -28.01
N LYS A 319 -10.05 -2.64 -28.80
CA LYS A 319 -10.70 -3.87 -28.37
C LYS A 319 -10.08 -5.05 -29.12
N GLU A 320 -9.55 -6.00 -28.37
CA GLU A 320 -8.78 -7.12 -28.89
C GLU A 320 -9.45 -8.45 -28.59
N ARG A 321 -9.28 -9.42 -29.49
CA ARG A 321 -9.81 -10.78 -29.30
C ARG A 321 -9.00 -11.50 -28.23
N ARG A 322 -9.64 -12.44 -27.54
CA ARG A 322 -8.98 -13.31 -26.55
C ARG A 322 -7.74 -13.98 -27.11
N SER A 323 -7.81 -14.57 -28.30
CA SER A 323 -6.68 -15.23 -28.97
C SER A 323 -5.46 -14.32 -29.17
N ASP A 324 -5.69 -13.04 -29.50
CA ASP A 324 -4.64 -12.08 -29.77
C ASP A 324 -3.96 -11.62 -28.47
N VAL A 325 -4.76 -11.46 -27.40
CA VAL A 325 -4.26 -11.15 -26.05
C VAL A 325 -3.50 -12.33 -25.47
N GLU A 326 -4.03 -13.55 -25.57
CA GLU A 326 -3.36 -14.77 -25.10
C GLU A 326 -2.03 -14.98 -25.82
N ALA A 327 -2.00 -14.87 -27.14
CA ALA A 327 -0.74 -14.95 -27.92
C ALA A 327 0.27 -13.86 -27.54
N ALA A 328 -0.20 -12.69 -27.08
CA ALA A 328 0.68 -11.65 -26.57
C ALA A 328 1.21 -11.98 -25.16
N LEU A 329 0.41 -12.59 -24.30
CA LEU A 329 0.78 -13.05 -22.97
C LEU A 329 1.78 -14.22 -23.03
N GLU A 330 1.56 -15.20 -23.91
CA GLU A 330 2.45 -16.37 -24.13
C GLU A 330 3.90 -15.97 -24.46
N ARG A 331 4.10 -14.82 -25.09
CA ARG A 331 5.45 -14.30 -25.39
C ARG A 331 6.23 -13.84 -24.17
N LEU A 332 5.55 -13.58 -23.06
CA LEU A 332 6.12 -12.94 -21.86
C LEU A 332 6.01 -13.81 -20.61
N LEU A 333 5.04 -14.70 -20.56
CA LEU A 333 4.68 -15.47 -19.37
C LEU A 333 4.84 -16.97 -19.61
N ALA A 334 4.89 -17.73 -18.52
CA ALA A 334 4.80 -19.19 -18.61
C ALA A 334 3.39 -19.62 -19.05
N GLU A 335 3.31 -20.76 -19.76
CA GLU A 335 2.05 -21.27 -20.34
C GLU A 335 0.90 -21.35 -19.30
N ASN A 336 1.20 -21.78 -18.07
CA ASN A 336 0.21 -21.93 -17.01
C ASN A 336 -0.33 -20.58 -16.44
N ASP A 337 0.33 -19.46 -16.74
CA ASP A 337 -0.05 -18.14 -16.22
C ASP A 337 -0.98 -17.36 -17.17
N VAL A 338 -1.08 -17.79 -18.44
CA VAL A 338 -1.81 -17.05 -19.50
C VAL A 338 -3.29 -16.98 -19.21
N ASP A 339 -3.95 -18.11 -18.95
CA ASP A 339 -5.37 -18.17 -18.62
C ASP A 339 -5.69 -17.36 -17.34
N GLN A 340 -4.85 -17.47 -16.32
CA GLN A 340 -5.01 -16.70 -15.10
C GLN A 340 -4.96 -15.20 -15.39
N LYS A 341 -3.98 -14.72 -16.16
CA LYS A 341 -3.84 -13.30 -16.50
C LYS A 341 -4.95 -12.79 -17.40
N TRP A 342 -5.43 -13.60 -18.32
CA TRP A 342 -6.64 -13.30 -19.08
C TRP A 342 -7.84 -13.07 -18.15
N ASN A 343 -8.10 -14.00 -17.23
CA ASN A 343 -9.22 -13.92 -16.29
C ASN A 343 -9.11 -12.70 -15.36
N GLU A 344 -7.90 -12.37 -14.89
CA GLU A 344 -7.61 -11.18 -14.10
C GLU A 344 -7.92 -9.89 -14.88
N LEU A 345 -7.51 -9.79 -16.16
CA LEU A 345 -7.83 -8.66 -17.03
C LEU A 345 -9.34 -8.54 -17.29
N LYS A 346 -10.00 -9.65 -17.58
CA LYS A 346 -11.46 -9.69 -17.81
C LYS A 346 -12.24 -9.29 -16.56
N SER A 347 -11.84 -9.80 -15.40
CA SER A 347 -12.43 -9.42 -14.11
C SER A 347 -12.27 -7.91 -13.85
N ALA A 348 -11.11 -7.35 -14.16
CA ALA A 348 -10.84 -5.92 -14.01
C ALA A 348 -11.67 -5.07 -14.99
N GLU A 349 -11.85 -5.53 -16.23
CA GLU A 349 -12.72 -4.86 -17.22
C GLU A 349 -14.16 -4.68 -16.71
N GLY A 350 -14.60 -5.59 -15.84
CA GLY A 350 -15.92 -5.56 -15.21
C GLY A 350 -17.00 -6.28 -16.02
N ARG A 351 -18.27 -6.10 -15.63
CA ARG A 351 -19.39 -6.79 -16.27
C ARG A 351 -19.49 -6.44 -17.75
N THR A 352 -19.34 -7.44 -18.60
CA THR A 352 -19.49 -7.36 -20.05
C THR A 352 -20.23 -8.60 -20.55
N ARG A 353 -20.96 -8.47 -21.67
CA ARG A 353 -21.60 -9.61 -22.35
C ARG A 353 -20.65 -10.32 -23.32
N ASP A 354 -19.51 -9.72 -23.59
CA ASP A 354 -18.50 -10.24 -24.50
C ASP A 354 -17.34 -10.83 -23.70
N PHE A 355 -17.26 -12.16 -23.68
CA PHE A 355 -16.23 -12.89 -22.94
C PHE A 355 -15.00 -13.22 -23.81
N ASP A 356 -15.09 -13.03 -25.14
CA ASP A 356 -14.05 -13.39 -26.10
C ASP A 356 -13.20 -12.19 -26.58
N SER A 357 -13.37 -11.03 -25.95
CA SER A 357 -12.55 -9.85 -26.25
C SER A 357 -12.24 -9.05 -24.99
N LEU A 358 -11.24 -8.20 -25.05
CA LEU A 358 -10.80 -7.28 -24.01
C LEU A 358 -10.88 -5.82 -24.51
N ASP A 359 -11.54 -4.95 -23.76
CA ASP A 359 -11.59 -3.51 -24.03
C ASP A 359 -10.38 -2.81 -23.39
N LEU A 360 -9.39 -2.48 -24.20
CA LEU A 360 -8.16 -1.80 -23.76
C LEU A 360 -8.42 -0.37 -23.24
N HIS A 361 -9.49 0.30 -23.69
CA HIS A 361 -9.86 1.61 -23.13
C HIS A 361 -10.32 1.51 -21.68
N ARG A 362 -11.03 0.44 -21.32
CA ARG A 362 -11.41 0.21 -19.91
C ARG A 362 -10.18 -0.05 -19.04
N ILE A 363 -9.27 -0.89 -19.50
CA ILE A 363 -7.99 -1.13 -18.80
C ILE A 363 -7.19 0.18 -18.68
N SER A 364 -7.08 0.95 -19.76
CA SER A 364 -6.43 2.26 -19.76
C SER A 364 -7.01 3.22 -18.70
N ARG A 365 -8.34 3.29 -18.59
CA ARG A 365 -9.01 4.12 -17.57
C ARG A 365 -8.68 3.66 -16.15
N LEU A 366 -8.64 2.34 -15.89
CA LEU A 366 -8.29 1.80 -14.59
C LEU A 366 -6.83 2.12 -14.21
N ILE A 367 -5.90 2.04 -15.17
CA ILE A 367 -4.49 2.42 -14.96
C ILE A 367 -4.40 3.91 -14.62
N LYS A 368 -5.01 4.80 -15.42
CA LYS A 368 -5.04 6.25 -15.17
C LYS A 368 -5.66 6.62 -13.83
N ALA A 369 -6.73 5.92 -13.43
CA ALA A 369 -7.40 6.12 -12.16
C ALA A 369 -6.69 5.43 -10.97
N ARG A 370 -5.61 4.66 -11.21
CA ARG A 370 -4.95 3.79 -10.22
C ARG A 370 -5.94 2.86 -9.50
N ALA A 371 -6.88 2.34 -10.25
CA ALA A 371 -7.98 1.51 -9.76
C ALA A 371 -7.85 0.03 -10.14
N LEU A 372 -6.69 -0.39 -10.67
CA LEU A 372 -6.44 -1.79 -10.99
C LEU A 372 -6.53 -2.67 -9.74
N PRO A 373 -7.09 -3.89 -9.86
CA PRO A 373 -6.97 -4.93 -8.84
C PRO A 373 -5.50 -5.29 -8.59
N LEU A 374 -5.18 -5.71 -7.36
CA LEU A 374 -3.79 -6.05 -6.98
C LEU A 374 -3.10 -7.08 -7.89
N PRO A 375 -3.76 -8.14 -8.41
CA PRO A 375 -3.12 -9.09 -9.32
C PRO A 375 -2.57 -8.46 -10.61
N LEU A 376 -3.12 -7.30 -11.01
CA LEU A 376 -2.67 -6.53 -12.18
C LEU A 376 -1.69 -5.40 -11.84
N THR A 377 -1.23 -5.34 -10.61
CA THR A 377 -0.24 -4.34 -10.19
C THR A 377 1.17 -4.92 -10.17
N GLU A 378 2.17 -4.06 -10.28
CA GLU A 378 3.58 -4.48 -10.21
C GLU A 378 3.89 -5.05 -8.82
N PRO A 379 4.41 -6.29 -8.72
CA PRO A 379 4.73 -6.89 -7.44
C PRO A 379 5.90 -6.16 -6.76
N ASP A 380 5.87 -6.08 -5.43
CA ASP A 380 7.00 -5.59 -4.65
C ASP A 380 8.08 -6.68 -4.59
N LEU A 381 9.05 -6.59 -5.48
CA LEU A 381 10.15 -7.55 -5.60
C LEU A 381 11.27 -7.31 -4.59
N SER A 382 11.20 -6.22 -3.80
CA SER A 382 12.26 -5.91 -2.85
C SER A 382 12.21 -6.81 -1.63
N SER A 383 13.34 -7.41 -1.30
CA SER A 383 13.54 -8.13 -0.04
C SER A 383 13.86 -7.21 1.13
N VAL A 384 14.17 -5.94 0.87
CA VAL A 384 14.42 -4.90 1.87
C VAL A 384 13.47 -3.73 1.65
N ILE A 385 12.68 -3.42 2.66
CA ILE A 385 11.68 -2.34 2.63
C ILE A 385 12.01 -1.31 3.70
N VAL A 386 12.12 -0.05 3.29
CA VAL A 386 12.21 1.10 4.20
C VAL A 386 10.85 1.80 4.22
N SER A 387 10.24 1.94 5.39
CA SER A 387 8.88 2.45 5.49
C SER A 387 8.64 3.16 6.82
N THR A 388 7.55 3.93 6.91
CA THR A 388 7.02 4.30 8.22
C THR A 388 6.29 3.12 8.86
N ILE A 389 6.21 3.11 10.19
CA ILE A 389 5.49 2.10 10.98
C ILE A 389 4.03 2.00 10.51
N HIS A 390 3.35 3.13 10.31
CA HIS A 390 1.96 3.18 9.84
C HIS A 390 1.75 2.46 8.49
N ARG A 391 2.70 2.60 7.56
CA ARG A 391 2.60 2.00 6.22
C ARG A 391 3.03 0.54 6.18
N ALA A 392 3.74 0.08 7.21
CA ALA A 392 4.09 -1.32 7.39
C ALA A 392 2.96 -2.14 8.03
N LYS A 393 1.89 -1.48 8.48
CA LYS A 393 0.71 -2.17 9.02
C LYS A 393 0.15 -3.16 8.01
N GLY A 394 -0.26 -4.34 8.48
CA GLY A 394 -0.74 -5.44 7.63
C GLY A 394 0.36 -6.23 6.91
N LEU A 395 1.62 -5.76 6.94
CA LEU A 395 2.75 -6.48 6.36
C LEU A 395 3.47 -7.33 7.39
N GLU A 396 4.25 -8.30 6.90
CA GLU A 396 5.04 -9.22 7.71
C GLU A 396 6.45 -9.38 7.13
N PHE A 397 7.43 -9.43 8.04
CA PHE A 397 8.84 -9.51 7.69
C PHE A 397 9.54 -10.55 8.54
N ASP A 398 10.56 -11.19 8.00
CA ASP A 398 11.38 -12.12 8.78
C ASP A 398 12.22 -11.36 9.81
N SER A 399 12.76 -10.19 9.42
CA SER A 399 13.52 -9.33 10.32
C SER A 399 13.03 -7.88 10.24
N VAL A 400 12.96 -7.21 11.39
CA VAL A 400 12.55 -5.81 11.49
C VAL A 400 13.64 -5.02 12.24
N PHE A 401 14.10 -3.95 11.62
CA PHE A 401 14.98 -2.94 12.20
C PHE A 401 14.12 -1.71 12.52
N ILE A 402 13.93 -1.41 13.78
CA ILE A 402 13.16 -0.26 14.26
C ILE A 402 14.14 0.88 14.52
N VAL A 403 13.98 1.96 13.78
CA VAL A 403 14.81 3.15 13.91
C VAL A 403 14.19 4.08 14.94
N GLU A 404 14.90 4.34 16.03
CA GLU A 404 14.49 5.33 17.02
C GLU A 404 14.32 6.69 16.32
N PRO A 405 13.22 7.40 16.60
CA PRO A 405 12.92 8.65 15.92
C PRO A 405 13.94 9.74 16.27
N THR A 406 14.38 10.49 15.27
CA THR A 406 15.27 11.64 15.49
C THR A 406 14.54 12.83 16.11
N TRP A 407 13.23 12.83 16.06
CA TRP A 407 12.34 13.82 16.66
C TRP A 407 10.94 13.23 16.84
N LEU A 408 10.32 13.52 17.97
CA LEU A 408 8.92 13.24 18.26
C LEU A 408 8.20 14.56 18.62
N PRO A 409 6.91 14.70 18.32
CA PRO A 409 6.11 15.82 18.81
C PRO A 409 6.08 15.82 20.34
N ASP A 410 6.19 17.01 20.95
CA ASP A 410 5.99 17.15 22.38
C ASP A 410 4.52 16.83 22.73
N GLY A 411 4.30 16.05 23.81
CA GLY A 411 2.96 15.75 24.33
C GLY A 411 2.22 14.63 23.62
N GLU A 412 2.94 13.70 22.97
CA GLU A 412 2.31 12.48 22.45
C GLU A 412 1.67 11.67 23.59
N ASP A 413 0.41 11.27 23.42
CA ASP A 413 -0.32 10.41 24.34
C ASP A 413 0.32 9.01 24.46
N SER A 414 0.43 8.48 25.68
CA SER A 414 1.05 7.18 25.97
C SER A 414 0.46 6.03 25.15
N TRP A 415 -0.87 5.98 24.98
CA TRP A 415 -1.49 4.94 24.16
C TRP A 415 -1.16 5.06 22.68
N THR A 416 -1.02 6.28 22.16
CA THR A 416 -0.57 6.50 20.77
C THR A 416 0.84 5.98 20.56
N ARG A 417 1.75 6.25 21.50
CA ARG A 417 3.11 5.70 21.49
C ARG A 417 3.11 4.18 21.58
N VAL A 418 2.39 3.61 22.56
CA VAL A 418 2.31 2.16 22.78
C VAL A 418 1.79 1.44 21.53
N ARG A 419 0.70 1.90 20.93
CA ARG A 419 0.13 1.31 19.71
C ARG A 419 1.10 1.37 18.54
N ARG A 420 1.74 2.51 18.33
CA ARG A 420 2.73 2.68 17.26
C ARG A 420 3.90 1.69 17.41
N GLU A 421 4.51 1.65 18.59
CA GLU A 421 5.64 0.75 18.85
C GLU A 421 5.21 -0.73 18.79
N TYR A 422 4.06 -1.08 19.36
CA TYR A 422 3.52 -2.44 19.27
C TYR A 422 3.26 -2.87 17.81
N VAL A 423 2.74 -1.98 16.97
CA VAL A 423 2.60 -2.26 15.54
C VAL A 423 3.95 -2.56 14.90
N ALA A 424 4.99 -1.76 15.17
CA ALA A 424 6.33 -1.98 14.64
C ALA A 424 6.91 -3.33 15.07
N LEU A 425 6.86 -3.62 16.37
CA LEU A 425 7.37 -4.86 16.97
C LEU A 425 6.64 -6.10 16.43
N SER A 426 5.32 -6.00 16.28
CA SER A 426 4.48 -7.12 15.82
C SER A 426 4.62 -7.46 14.33
N ARG A 427 5.43 -6.73 13.56
CA ARG A 427 5.68 -7.03 12.12
C ARG A 427 6.69 -8.13 11.91
N ALA A 428 7.51 -8.47 12.91
CA ALA A 428 8.59 -9.43 12.79
C ALA A 428 8.16 -10.87 13.05
N ARG A 429 8.71 -11.78 12.26
CA ARG A 429 8.58 -13.23 12.45
C ARG A 429 9.75 -13.80 13.25
N ASP A 430 10.99 -13.47 12.87
CA ASP A 430 12.20 -14.11 13.41
C ASP A 430 13.02 -13.19 14.31
N ALA A 431 13.23 -11.93 13.93
CA ALA A 431 14.13 -11.04 14.65
C ALA A 431 13.67 -9.58 14.63
N ILE A 432 13.93 -8.90 15.75
CA ILE A 432 13.73 -7.46 15.92
C ILE A 432 15.04 -6.86 16.40
N PHE A 433 15.37 -5.68 15.87
CA PHE A 433 16.54 -4.92 16.25
C PHE A 433 16.16 -3.46 16.46
N ILE A 434 16.63 -2.85 17.54
CA ILE A 434 16.52 -1.41 17.77
C ILE A 434 17.78 -0.75 17.19
N CYS A 435 17.58 0.36 16.50
CA CYS A 435 18.62 1.03 15.73
C CYS A 435 18.49 2.54 15.87
N ARG A 436 19.58 3.24 15.61
CA ARG A 436 19.64 4.71 15.68
C ARG A 436 20.19 5.32 14.40
N LEU A 437 19.82 6.57 14.16
CA LEU A 437 20.44 7.42 13.17
C LEU A 437 21.46 8.34 13.83
N PRO A 438 22.58 8.66 13.15
CA PRO A 438 23.54 9.60 13.67
C PRO A 438 22.93 11.01 13.74
N HIS A 439 23.53 11.87 14.53
CA HIS A 439 23.15 13.27 14.55
C HIS A 439 23.44 13.95 13.20
N PHE A 440 22.42 14.48 12.55
CA PHE A 440 22.56 15.17 11.27
C PHE A 440 22.69 16.68 11.46
N LYS A 441 23.60 17.29 10.69
CA LYS A 441 23.75 18.76 10.60
C LYS A 441 22.67 19.42 9.73
N THR A 442 21.79 18.62 9.14
CA THR A 442 20.69 19.04 8.28
C THR A 442 19.35 18.63 8.90
N LYS A 443 18.30 19.37 8.58
CA LYS A 443 16.92 19.03 8.94
C LYS A 443 16.13 18.68 7.69
N ILE A 444 15.32 17.62 7.74
CA ILE A 444 14.33 17.31 6.71
C ILE A 444 12.98 17.79 7.22
N LYS A 445 12.31 18.63 6.44
CA LYS A 445 11.01 19.23 6.78
C LYS A 445 10.06 19.14 5.60
N ALA A 446 8.77 19.01 5.87
CA ALA A 446 7.75 19.21 4.87
C ALA A 446 7.76 20.66 4.35
N ASP A 447 7.55 20.80 3.07
CA ASP A 447 7.26 22.08 2.42
C ASP A 447 5.84 22.01 1.85
N ASP A 448 4.88 22.56 2.59
CA ASP A 448 3.46 22.51 2.24
C ASP A 448 3.15 23.19 0.90
N ARG A 449 3.95 24.19 0.50
CA ARG A 449 3.78 24.88 -0.79
C ARG A 449 4.13 24.01 -1.99
N LEU A 450 5.06 23.05 -1.80
CA LEU A 450 5.51 22.13 -2.84
C LEU A 450 4.95 20.73 -2.65
N GLY A 451 4.30 20.45 -1.51
CA GLY A 451 3.77 19.13 -1.17
C GLY A 451 4.85 18.04 -1.04
N ARG A 452 6.07 18.42 -0.64
CA ARG A 452 7.23 17.50 -0.57
C ARG A 452 8.19 17.86 0.57
N PHE A 453 9.04 16.94 0.95
CA PHE A 453 10.09 17.19 1.94
C PHE A 453 11.29 17.91 1.32
N LYS A 454 11.93 18.78 2.14
CA LYS A 454 13.22 19.43 1.82
C LYS A 454 14.25 19.12 2.89
N GLU A 455 15.50 18.92 2.44
CA GLU A 455 16.67 18.88 3.32
C GLU A 455 17.29 20.27 3.39
N GLU A 456 17.34 20.84 4.57
CA GLU A 456 17.89 22.17 4.83
C GLU A 456 19.15 22.10 5.71
N ALA A 457 20.16 22.85 5.34
CA ALA A 457 21.35 23.10 6.15
C ALA A 457 21.32 24.50 6.76
N TRP A 458 21.81 24.61 7.97
CA TRP A 458 21.99 25.90 8.62
C TRP A 458 23.35 26.50 8.29
N SER A 459 23.39 27.78 7.90
CA SER A 459 24.62 28.49 7.57
C SER A 459 25.02 29.46 8.69
N ARG A 460 26.20 29.25 9.25
CA ARG A 460 26.80 30.21 10.20
C ARG A 460 27.21 31.52 9.53
N LYS A 461 27.52 31.51 8.22
CA LYS A 461 28.01 32.68 7.46
C LYS A 461 26.94 33.72 7.19
N THR A 462 25.67 33.35 7.15
CA THR A 462 24.54 34.20 6.79
C THR A 462 23.58 34.46 7.96
N ARG A 463 24.09 34.65 9.18
CA ARG A 463 23.31 34.96 10.40
C ARG A 463 22.08 34.06 10.62
N GLY A 464 22.23 32.77 10.40
CA GLY A 464 21.18 31.80 10.67
C GLY A 464 20.23 31.53 9.49
N ALA A 465 20.52 31.98 8.28
CA ALA A 465 19.75 31.59 7.12
C ALA A 465 19.92 30.11 6.82
N THR A 466 18.82 29.43 6.54
CA THR A 466 18.82 28.04 6.04
C THR A 466 18.88 28.07 4.51
N TRP A 467 19.53 27.05 3.95
CA TRP A 467 19.54 26.83 2.50
C TRP A 467 19.20 25.37 2.18
N THR A 468 18.44 25.17 1.11
CA THR A 468 18.02 23.83 0.69
C THR A 468 19.18 23.12 0.00
N LYS A 469 19.45 21.88 0.42
CA LYS A 469 20.45 21.00 -0.17
C LYS A 469 19.87 19.98 -1.13
N ALA A 470 18.67 19.50 -0.80
CA ALA A 470 17.97 18.50 -1.56
C ALA A 470 16.47 18.64 -1.31
N PHE A 471 15.68 18.14 -2.22
CA PHE A 471 14.25 18.03 -2.04
C PHE A 471 13.76 16.66 -2.53
N GLU A 472 12.61 16.25 -2.04
CA GLU A 472 12.07 14.94 -2.32
C GLU A 472 11.63 14.80 -3.77
N PHE A 473 12.00 13.67 -4.38
CA PHE A 473 11.54 13.26 -5.70
C PHE A 473 10.24 12.45 -5.54
N LEU A 474 9.16 12.94 -6.16
CA LEU A 474 7.83 12.35 -6.08
C LEU A 474 7.54 11.51 -7.34
N TYR A 475 6.50 10.67 -7.26
CA TYR A 475 6.03 9.90 -8.42
C TYR A 475 5.70 10.77 -9.64
N GLY A 476 5.02 11.90 -9.44
CA GLY A 476 4.66 12.83 -10.51
C GLY A 476 5.84 13.61 -11.11
N ASP A 477 7.06 13.40 -10.60
CA ASP A 477 8.28 14.02 -11.11
C ASP A 477 8.87 13.28 -12.33
N VAL A 478 8.39 12.06 -12.60
CA VAL A 478 8.69 11.34 -13.85
C VAL A 478 7.66 11.70 -14.91
N GLU A 479 8.11 11.89 -16.14
CA GLU A 479 7.21 12.13 -17.27
C GLU A 479 6.43 10.85 -17.61
N THR A 480 5.10 10.96 -17.62
CA THR A 480 4.19 9.85 -17.87
C THR A 480 3.14 10.12 -18.93
N ALA A 481 3.02 11.37 -19.40
CA ALA A 481 2.02 11.76 -20.39
C ALA A 481 2.40 11.33 -21.81
N TYR A 482 3.69 11.13 -22.04
CA TYR A 482 4.24 10.61 -23.29
C TYR A 482 5.49 9.75 -23.00
N PRO A 483 5.89 8.84 -23.89
CA PRO A 483 7.15 8.13 -23.76
C PRO A 483 8.34 9.10 -23.72
N ALA A 484 9.38 8.77 -22.97
CA ALA A 484 10.49 9.67 -22.66
C ALA A 484 11.23 10.25 -23.90
N SER A 485 11.10 9.60 -25.05
CA SER A 485 11.61 10.11 -26.32
C SER A 485 10.51 10.13 -27.37
N SER A 486 10.52 11.17 -28.22
CA SER A 486 9.66 11.25 -29.41
C SER A 486 10.27 10.53 -30.63
N HIS A 487 11.52 10.08 -30.55
CA HIS A 487 12.17 9.32 -31.59
C HIS A 487 12.00 7.82 -31.35
N ALA A 488 11.47 7.11 -32.37
CA ALA A 488 11.11 5.69 -32.25
C ALA A 488 12.27 4.79 -31.79
N VAL A 489 13.50 5.06 -32.22
CA VAL A 489 14.70 4.27 -31.84
C VAL A 489 15.00 4.48 -30.35
N ASP A 490 15.03 5.72 -29.89
CA ASP A 490 15.34 6.04 -28.49
C ASP A 490 14.24 5.54 -27.56
N ALA A 491 12.98 5.72 -27.95
CA ALA A 491 11.85 5.23 -27.16
C ALA A 491 11.88 3.71 -26.99
N ARG A 492 12.15 2.96 -28.06
CA ARG A 492 12.31 1.50 -27.99
C ARG A 492 13.46 1.09 -27.08
N HIS A 493 14.61 1.74 -27.20
CA HIS A 493 15.76 1.45 -26.35
C HIS A 493 15.44 1.68 -24.86
N ILE A 494 14.74 2.77 -24.54
CA ILE A 494 14.26 3.03 -23.17
C ILE A 494 13.30 1.93 -22.71
N GLN A 495 12.34 1.52 -23.54
CA GLN A 495 11.40 0.45 -23.18
C GLN A 495 12.09 -0.91 -23.00
N GLU A 496 13.06 -1.25 -23.84
CA GLU A 496 13.89 -2.46 -23.71
C GLU A 496 14.71 -2.42 -22.41
N THR A 497 15.34 -1.28 -22.10
CA THR A 497 16.08 -1.07 -20.86
C THR A 497 15.16 -1.28 -19.65
N LEU A 498 14.00 -0.61 -19.62
CA LEU A 498 13.04 -0.74 -18.52
C LEU A 498 12.48 -2.15 -18.40
N GLY A 499 12.19 -2.82 -19.53
CA GLY A 499 11.71 -4.21 -19.58
C GLY A 499 12.71 -5.23 -19.03
N SER A 500 14.01 -4.98 -19.23
CA SER A 500 15.10 -5.88 -18.79
C SER A 500 15.52 -5.67 -17.33
N LEU A 501 15.09 -4.60 -16.67
CA LEU A 501 15.46 -4.31 -15.29
C LEU A 501 14.75 -5.27 -14.32
N ASP A 502 15.49 -6.18 -13.75
CA ASP A 502 15.03 -7.18 -12.76
C ASP A 502 15.34 -6.79 -11.31
N ARG A 503 15.97 -5.63 -11.09
CA ARG A 503 16.47 -5.18 -9.78
C ARG A 503 15.83 -3.88 -9.36
N VAL A 504 15.44 -3.82 -8.09
CA VAL A 504 15.05 -2.58 -7.39
C VAL A 504 16.25 -1.99 -6.64
N GLY A 505 16.18 -0.71 -6.29
CA GLY A 505 17.26 -0.01 -5.57
C GLY A 505 18.45 0.35 -6.47
N VAL A 506 18.27 0.33 -7.78
CA VAL A 506 19.28 0.82 -8.73
C VAL A 506 19.43 2.33 -8.56
N ARG A 507 20.67 2.79 -8.36
CA ARG A 507 20.96 4.23 -8.26
C ARG A 507 20.68 4.93 -9.59
N VAL A 508 19.96 6.03 -9.52
CA VAL A 508 19.54 6.84 -10.68
C VAL A 508 20.15 8.23 -10.56
N TYR A 509 20.58 8.76 -11.67
CA TYR A 509 21.05 10.14 -11.84
C TYR A 509 20.09 10.86 -12.76
N ALA A 510 19.88 12.16 -12.53
CA ALA A 510 19.17 13.00 -13.46
C ALA A 510 20.18 13.96 -14.10
N GLU A 511 20.39 13.82 -15.40
CA GLU A 511 21.35 14.60 -16.19
C GLU A 511 20.62 15.71 -16.99
N LEU A 512 21.13 16.94 -16.96
CA LEU A 512 20.50 18.08 -17.59
C LEU A 512 20.34 17.87 -19.10
N ASP A 513 19.11 17.96 -19.57
CA ASP A 513 18.77 17.97 -20.99
C ASP A 513 18.49 19.40 -21.44
N GLU A 514 19.49 20.04 -22.01
CA GLU A 514 19.38 21.44 -22.48
C GLU A 514 18.37 21.59 -23.63
N THR A 515 18.16 20.55 -24.43
CA THR A 515 17.28 20.60 -25.61
C THR A 515 15.80 20.64 -25.22
N GLU A 516 15.44 20.01 -24.14
CA GLU A 516 14.06 19.96 -23.62
C GLU A 516 13.83 20.90 -22.43
N SER A 517 14.88 21.58 -21.98
CA SER A 517 14.79 22.52 -20.88
C SER A 517 14.24 23.88 -21.35
N THR A 518 13.32 24.45 -20.56
CA THR A 518 12.84 25.81 -20.74
C THR A 518 13.44 26.75 -19.68
N ALA A 519 13.29 28.06 -19.85
CA ALA A 519 13.76 29.04 -18.87
C ALA A 519 13.11 28.79 -17.47
N GLU A 520 11.85 28.35 -17.44
CA GLU A 520 11.04 28.22 -16.25
C GLU A 520 11.07 26.81 -15.66
N ALA A 521 11.40 25.79 -16.47
CA ALA A 521 11.38 24.39 -16.05
C ALA A 521 12.55 23.62 -16.70
N PRO A 522 13.65 23.36 -15.97
CA PRO A 522 14.70 22.48 -16.46
C PRO A 522 14.20 21.04 -16.59
N SER A 523 14.62 20.37 -17.65
CA SER A 523 14.37 18.95 -17.90
C SER A 523 15.64 18.14 -17.68
N TYR A 524 15.51 16.94 -17.13
CA TYR A 524 16.63 16.04 -16.88
C TYR A 524 16.32 14.65 -17.43
N LEU A 525 17.30 14.05 -18.10
CA LEU A 525 17.27 12.64 -18.49
C LEU A 525 17.59 11.77 -17.27
N LEU A 526 16.78 10.77 -16.99
CA LEU A 526 16.96 9.82 -15.89
C LEU A 526 17.80 8.66 -16.40
N VAL A 527 18.95 8.43 -15.80
CA VAL A 527 19.91 7.41 -16.24
C VAL A 527 20.43 6.56 -15.08
N THR A 528 20.85 5.33 -15.37
CA THR A 528 21.59 4.50 -14.41
C THR A 528 23.05 4.96 -14.32
N ARG A 529 23.81 4.36 -13.38
CA ARG A 529 25.27 4.59 -13.29
C ARG A 529 26.01 4.27 -14.60
N ASP A 530 25.53 3.26 -15.33
CA ASP A 530 26.13 2.81 -16.58
C ASP A 530 25.54 3.55 -17.80
N GLN A 531 24.98 4.73 -17.58
CA GLN A 531 24.41 5.62 -18.62
C GLN A 531 23.26 5.01 -19.43
N GLN A 532 22.54 4.02 -18.87
CA GLN A 532 21.35 3.46 -19.52
C GLN A 532 20.16 4.38 -19.26
N PRO A 533 19.47 4.86 -20.31
CA PRO A 533 18.35 5.77 -20.16
C PRO A 533 17.12 5.04 -19.60
N LEU A 534 16.47 5.66 -18.62
CA LEU A 534 15.27 5.14 -17.97
C LEU A 534 14.03 5.97 -18.29
N GLY A 535 14.20 7.25 -18.58
CA GLY A 535 13.08 8.16 -18.75
C GLY A 535 13.51 9.61 -18.59
N ARG A 536 12.56 10.47 -18.30
CA ARG A 536 12.77 11.92 -18.18
C ARG A 536 12.00 12.48 -17.01
N THR A 537 12.46 13.60 -16.46
CA THR A 537 11.70 14.35 -15.44
C THR A 537 10.54 15.11 -16.08
N SER A 538 9.44 15.24 -15.33
CA SER A 538 8.26 15.99 -15.76
C SER A 538 8.45 17.49 -15.65
N ALA A 539 7.60 18.26 -16.33
CA ALA A 539 7.53 19.71 -16.19
C ALA A 539 7.22 20.15 -14.73
N ALA A 540 6.47 19.32 -13.98
CA ALA A 540 6.19 19.56 -12.57
C ALA A 540 7.47 19.51 -11.73
N PHE A 541 8.35 18.53 -11.98
CA PHE A 541 9.67 18.48 -11.36
C PHE A 541 10.49 19.74 -11.69
N GLY A 542 10.59 20.09 -12.97
CA GLY A 542 11.33 21.28 -13.42
C GLY A 542 10.85 22.56 -12.73
N SER A 543 9.54 22.76 -12.64
CA SER A 543 8.94 23.90 -11.94
C SER A 543 9.25 23.91 -10.44
N ALA A 544 9.15 22.74 -9.78
CA ALA A 544 9.49 22.61 -8.36
C ALA A 544 11.00 22.83 -8.11
N PHE A 545 11.83 22.31 -9.01
CA PHE A 545 13.28 22.53 -8.99
C PHE A 545 13.61 24.02 -9.13
N GLN A 546 13.04 24.71 -10.10
CA GLN A 546 13.26 26.14 -10.31
C GLN A 546 12.81 26.98 -9.10
N LYS A 547 11.65 26.66 -8.50
CA LYS A 547 11.19 27.34 -7.27
C LYS A 547 12.13 27.12 -6.08
N THR A 548 12.77 25.96 -6.01
CA THR A 548 13.64 25.59 -4.88
C THR A 548 15.08 26.07 -5.06
N PHE A 549 15.61 25.95 -6.28
CA PHE A 549 17.03 26.17 -6.61
C PHE A 549 17.26 27.30 -7.64
N GLY A 550 16.23 28.06 -8.00
CA GLY A 550 16.35 29.16 -9.01
C GLY A 550 17.28 30.28 -8.60
N TRP A 551 17.81 30.27 -7.35
CA TRP A 551 18.87 31.16 -6.89
C TRP A 551 20.27 30.76 -7.38
N LEU A 552 20.44 29.53 -7.89
CA LEU A 552 21.70 29.09 -8.50
C LEU A 552 21.95 29.87 -9.79
N LYS A 553 23.20 30.30 -9.98
CA LYS A 553 23.61 31.05 -11.19
C LYS A 553 23.52 30.20 -12.45
N ASN A 554 23.95 28.95 -12.35
CA ASN A 554 23.87 27.95 -13.42
C ASN A 554 23.01 26.78 -12.97
N ARG A 555 22.40 26.11 -13.93
CA ARG A 555 21.68 24.86 -13.67
C ARG A 555 22.69 23.74 -13.41
N PRO A 556 22.49 22.92 -12.37
CA PRO A 556 23.34 21.77 -12.14
C PRO A 556 23.20 20.78 -13.30
N THR A 557 24.32 20.27 -13.77
CA THR A 557 24.35 19.29 -14.87
C THR A 557 23.89 17.92 -14.42
N VAL A 558 24.06 17.61 -13.13
CA VAL A 558 23.67 16.30 -12.54
C VAL A 558 22.94 16.51 -11.22
N ILE A 559 21.90 15.71 -11.02
CA ILE A 559 21.18 15.56 -9.75
C ILE A 559 21.34 14.10 -9.32
N ASP A 560 21.76 13.91 -8.07
CA ASP A 560 22.01 12.60 -7.42
C ASP A 560 21.01 12.34 -6.28
N GLY A 561 21.11 11.17 -5.65
CA GLY A 561 20.31 10.79 -4.48
C GLY A 561 18.98 10.12 -4.84
N LEU A 562 18.84 9.62 -6.06
CA LEU A 562 17.66 8.96 -6.58
C LEU A 562 17.87 7.44 -6.68
N SER A 563 16.77 6.69 -6.53
CA SER A 563 16.76 5.23 -6.65
C SER A 563 15.52 4.76 -7.41
N LEU A 564 15.70 3.74 -8.26
CA LEU A 564 14.62 3.04 -8.93
C LEU A 564 13.93 2.11 -7.93
N VAL A 565 12.62 2.26 -7.78
CA VAL A 565 11.77 1.42 -6.90
C VAL A 565 11.14 0.28 -7.69
N SER A 566 10.56 0.60 -8.84
CA SER A 566 9.93 -0.36 -9.75
C SER A 566 9.88 0.20 -11.17
N VAL A 567 9.46 -0.65 -12.10
CA VAL A 567 9.06 -0.25 -13.45
C VAL A 567 7.57 -0.57 -13.58
N GLU A 568 6.81 0.38 -14.08
CA GLU A 568 5.35 0.29 -14.11
C GLU A 568 4.82 0.57 -15.51
N THR A 569 3.64 -0.01 -15.82
CA THR A 569 2.88 0.38 -17.01
C THR A 569 2.09 1.65 -16.73
N VAL A 570 2.16 2.59 -17.64
CA VAL A 570 1.25 3.74 -17.70
C VAL A 570 0.39 3.67 -18.95
N ALA A 571 -0.73 4.40 -18.91
CA ALA A 571 -1.63 4.55 -20.03
C ALA A 571 -1.75 6.03 -20.41
N GLY A 572 -1.42 6.37 -21.65
CA GLY A 572 -1.47 7.73 -22.17
C GLY A 572 -2.31 7.86 -23.43
N ASP A 573 -2.03 8.89 -24.23
CA ASP A 573 -2.65 9.07 -25.56
C ASP A 573 -1.98 8.11 -26.55
N TYR A 574 -2.79 7.36 -27.29
CA TYR A 574 -2.32 6.43 -28.31
C TYR A 574 -1.46 7.11 -29.40
N ARG A 575 -1.72 8.40 -29.67
CA ARG A 575 -0.93 9.20 -30.63
C ARG A 575 0.51 9.39 -30.18
N GLU A 576 0.73 9.50 -28.88
CA GLU A 576 2.08 9.64 -28.31
C GLU A 576 2.85 8.32 -28.39
N SER A 577 2.19 7.17 -28.13
CA SER A 577 2.82 5.86 -28.32
C SER A 577 3.10 5.57 -29.80
N GLU A 578 2.21 5.95 -30.72
CA GLU A 578 2.38 5.80 -32.17
C GLU A 578 3.57 6.63 -32.66
N ARG A 579 3.64 7.91 -32.26
CA ARG A 579 4.75 8.82 -32.59
C ARG A 579 6.09 8.28 -32.10
N ALA A 580 6.12 7.67 -30.92
CA ALA A 580 7.30 7.03 -30.34
C ALA A 580 7.60 5.63 -30.94
N GLY A 581 6.80 5.14 -31.87
CA GLY A 581 6.97 3.82 -32.49
C GLY A 581 6.69 2.64 -31.58
N LEU A 582 5.88 2.83 -30.53
CA LEU A 582 5.50 1.81 -29.53
C LEU A 582 4.13 1.16 -29.79
N GLY A 583 3.49 1.43 -30.94
CA GLY A 583 2.14 0.98 -31.26
C GLY A 583 1.07 1.99 -30.91
N ILE A 584 -0.20 1.62 -31.10
CA ILE A 584 -1.36 2.51 -30.97
C ILE A 584 -2.25 2.18 -29.75
N SER A 585 -1.78 1.33 -28.83
CA SER A 585 -2.53 0.96 -27.63
C SER A 585 -2.54 2.04 -26.55
N GLY A 586 -1.50 2.92 -26.54
CA GLY A 586 -1.31 3.94 -25.53
C GLY A 586 -0.67 3.42 -24.23
N PHE A 587 -0.13 2.19 -24.21
CA PHE A 587 0.58 1.64 -23.05
C PHE A 587 2.10 1.67 -23.24
N TRP A 588 2.82 2.09 -22.20
CA TRP A 588 4.28 2.04 -22.15
C TRP A 588 4.82 1.92 -20.74
N LEU A 589 6.10 1.59 -20.60
CA LEU A 589 6.79 1.49 -19.32
C LEU A 589 7.36 2.84 -18.88
N VAL A 590 7.30 3.08 -17.57
CA VAL A 590 7.95 4.21 -16.91
C VAL A 590 8.67 3.74 -15.64
N PRO A 591 9.80 4.39 -15.25
CA PRO A 591 10.45 4.09 -14.01
C PRO A 591 9.71 4.76 -12.85
N ARG A 592 9.57 4.05 -11.74
CA ARG A 592 9.18 4.63 -10.46
C ARG A 592 10.43 4.96 -9.66
N ILE A 593 10.65 6.24 -9.41
CA ILE A 593 11.85 6.75 -8.76
C ILE A 593 11.49 7.44 -7.46
N THR A 594 12.34 7.31 -6.47
CA THR A 594 12.25 7.96 -5.16
C THR A 594 13.61 8.46 -4.70
N GLY A 595 13.62 9.33 -3.72
CA GLY A 595 14.84 9.78 -3.06
C GLY A 595 14.84 11.27 -2.74
N LEU A 596 15.99 11.75 -2.27
CA LEU A 596 16.26 13.17 -2.07
C LEU A 596 17.12 13.68 -3.23
N ALA A 597 16.47 14.31 -4.19
CA ALA A 597 17.11 14.93 -5.36
C ALA A 597 18.08 16.02 -4.90
N ARG A 598 19.38 15.77 -5.06
CA ARG A 598 20.45 16.67 -4.65
C ARG A 598 21.23 17.17 -5.88
N PRO A 599 21.14 18.45 -6.19
CA PRO A 599 21.95 19.03 -7.25
C PRO A 599 23.44 18.99 -6.91
N ASP A 600 24.29 18.62 -7.86
CA ASP A 600 25.74 18.76 -7.71
C ASP A 600 26.10 20.24 -7.88
N LEU A 601 26.46 20.88 -6.79
CA LEU A 601 26.81 22.30 -6.75
C LEU A 601 28.27 22.57 -7.13
N ASN A 602 29.10 21.53 -7.36
CA ASN A 602 30.51 21.70 -7.75
C ASN A 602 30.67 21.90 -9.25
N THR A 603 29.62 21.67 -10.03
CA THR A 603 29.60 21.83 -11.50
C THR A 603 28.97 23.16 -11.95
N THR A 604 28.61 24.05 -11.01
CA THR A 604 27.96 25.35 -11.27
C THR A 604 28.91 26.54 -11.20
#